data_13b66a27d26ab03c714c629dd2ee2ba1
#
_entry.id   13b66a27d26ab03c714c629dd2ee2ba1
#
_cell.length_a   1.000
_cell.length_b   1.000
_cell.length_c   1.000
_cell.angle_alpha   90.00
_cell.angle_beta   90.00
_cell.angle_gamma   90.00
#
_symmetry.space_group_name_H-M   'P 1'
#
loop_
_entity.id
_entity.type
_entity.pdbx_description
1 polymer ?
#
loop_
_entity_poly.entity_id
_entity_poly.type
_entity_poly.pdbx_seq_one_letter_code
_entity_poly.pdbx_strand_id
1 'polypeptide(L)'
;IRIPFIAWWPGHIKASSVNGTPFAFYDIMPTFCDLVGIKQFAKRYINKRLPGDGFDGISIAPTLLGNDAAQKHRDYLYWEFHETDQIGVRMGNWKLVVEKGQPHLFNLVTDLHEDHDVASSHSDILSKMLKIIKKEHTPSADFVVTLPSY
;
A
#
# COMPACT_ATOMS: atom_id res chain seq x y z
N ILE A 1 1.04 10.36 2.80
CA ILE A 1 0.56 9.08 3.39
C ILE A 1 1.72 8.40 4.12
N ARG A 2 2.28 9.03 5.13
CA ARG A 2 3.30 8.42 6.01
C ARG A 2 2.84 8.58 7.45
N ILE A 3 2.81 7.46 8.17
CA ILE A 3 2.48 7.44 9.59
C ILE A 3 3.60 6.73 10.36
N PRO A 4 3.92 7.14 11.58
CA PRO A 4 4.80 6.39 12.46
C PRO A 4 4.21 5.02 12.77
N PHE A 5 5.07 3.99 12.76
CA PHE A 5 4.69 2.65 13.19
C PHE A 5 5.73 2.13 14.17
N ILE A 6 5.26 1.61 15.31
CA ILE A 6 6.10 1.00 16.35
C ILE A 6 5.50 -0.36 16.69
N ALA A 7 6.34 -1.40 16.65
CA ALA A 7 5.99 -2.73 17.10
C ALA A 7 6.89 -3.11 18.29
N TRP A 8 6.27 -3.58 19.37
CA TRP A 8 6.97 -4.00 20.57
C TRP A 8 6.48 -5.37 21.02
N TRP A 9 7.39 -6.35 21.03
CA TRP A 9 7.12 -7.72 21.46
C TRP A 9 8.40 -8.34 22.02
N PRO A 10 8.66 -8.22 23.34
CA PRO A 10 9.88 -8.71 23.97
C PRO A 10 10.10 -10.19 23.70
N GLY A 11 11.34 -10.56 23.40
CA GLY A 11 11.74 -11.92 23.07
C GLY A 11 11.43 -12.37 21.64
N HIS A 12 10.67 -11.59 20.86
CA HIS A 12 10.29 -11.91 19.48
C HIS A 12 10.77 -10.84 18.49
N ILE A 13 10.51 -9.58 18.78
CA ILE A 13 10.98 -8.45 17.96
C ILE A 13 12.28 -7.93 18.58
N LYS A 14 13.33 -7.82 17.78
CA LYS A 14 14.64 -7.31 18.21
C LYS A 14 14.50 -5.86 18.68
N ALA A 15 14.95 -5.57 19.90
CA ALA A 15 14.93 -4.22 20.44
C ALA A 15 15.78 -3.26 19.58
N SER A 16 15.33 -2.02 19.46
CA SER A 16 16.00 -0.95 18.70
C SER A 16 16.20 -1.25 17.21
N SER A 17 15.49 -2.24 16.65
CA SER A 17 15.53 -2.48 15.20
C SER A 17 14.74 -1.42 14.46
N VAL A 18 15.23 -1.04 13.27
CA VAL A 18 14.55 -0.12 12.34
C VAL A 18 14.49 -0.81 10.99
N ASN A 19 13.34 -0.75 10.35
CA ASN A 19 13.14 -1.32 9.02
C ASN A 19 12.40 -0.33 8.13
N GLY A 20 12.84 -0.20 6.87
CA GLY A 20 12.30 0.73 5.88
C GLY A 20 11.31 0.11 4.90
N THR A 21 10.91 -1.15 5.07
CA THR A 21 9.96 -1.83 4.17
C THR A 21 8.61 -1.11 4.18
N PRO A 22 8.14 -0.61 3.04
CA PRO A 22 6.83 0.01 2.96
C PRO A 22 5.71 -1.01 3.17
N PHE A 23 4.75 -0.66 4.01
CA PHE A 23 3.53 -1.44 4.20
C PHE A 23 2.33 -0.51 4.45
N ALA A 24 1.13 -1.06 4.47
CA ALA A 24 -0.11 -0.31 4.66
C ALA A 24 -0.97 -0.93 5.78
N PHE A 25 -2.01 -0.22 6.21
CA PHE A 25 -2.91 -0.71 7.26
C PHE A 25 -3.58 -2.04 6.93
N TYR A 26 -3.89 -2.29 5.66
CA TYR A 26 -4.48 -3.56 5.25
C TYR A 26 -3.52 -4.76 5.40
N ASP A 27 -2.22 -4.52 5.69
CA ASP A 27 -1.23 -5.55 6.00
C ASP A 27 -1.28 -6.01 7.47
N ILE A 28 -1.94 -5.25 8.34
CA ILE A 28 -1.97 -5.53 9.79
C ILE A 28 -2.74 -6.81 10.09
N MET A 29 -3.92 -6.99 9.50
CA MET A 29 -4.73 -8.18 9.75
C MET A 29 -4.03 -9.48 9.34
N PRO A 30 -3.51 -9.65 8.11
CA PRO A 30 -2.77 -10.85 7.75
C PRO A 30 -1.51 -11.03 8.60
N THR A 31 -0.87 -9.95 9.06
CA THR A 31 0.27 -10.02 9.97
C THR A 31 -0.10 -10.63 11.31
N PHE A 32 -1.19 -10.16 11.94
CA PHE A 32 -1.66 -10.76 13.19
C PHE A 32 -2.06 -12.22 13.02
N CYS A 33 -2.75 -12.57 11.94
CA CYS A 33 -3.08 -13.96 11.65
C CYS A 33 -1.83 -14.84 11.58
N ASP A 34 -0.77 -14.38 10.91
CA ASP A 34 0.50 -15.10 10.83
C ASP A 34 1.16 -15.25 12.21
N LEU A 35 1.25 -14.16 12.98
CA LEU A 35 1.90 -14.15 14.29
C LEU A 35 1.22 -15.10 15.31
N VAL A 36 -0.09 -15.29 15.21
CA VAL A 36 -0.85 -16.21 16.08
C VAL A 36 -1.07 -17.59 15.45
N GLY A 37 -0.45 -17.86 14.29
CA GLY A 37 -0.52 -19.15 13.62
C GLY A 37 -1.86 -19.48 12.96
N ILE A 38 -2.72 -18.49 12.71
CA ILE A 38 -3.99 -18.67 11.99
C ILE A 38 -3.70 -18.68 10.49
N LYS A 39 -3.50 -19.88 9.95
CA LYS A 39 -3.33 -20.09 8.52
C LYS A 39 -4.68 -20.10 7.79
N GLN A 40 -4.71 -19.55 6.57
CA GLN A 40 -5.88 -19.56 5.70
C GLN A 40 -7.14 -18.91 6.32
N PHE A 41 -6.94 -17.80 7.06
CA PHE A 41 -8.04 -17.04 7.67
C PHE A 41 -9.17 -16.74 6.69
N ALA A 42 -8.83 -16.29 5.50
CA ALA A 42 -9.78 -15.97 4.45
C ALA A 42 -10.65 -17.15 4.04
N LYS A 43 -10.05 -18.33 3.83
CA LYS A 43 -10.82 -19.54 3.47
C LYS A 43 -11.80 -19.97 4.58
N ARG A 44 -11.48 -19.63 5.83
CA ARG A 44 -12.24 -20.10 6.99
C ARG A 44 -13.31 -19.13 7.45
N TYR A 45 -13.05 -17.81 7.35
CA TYR A 45 -13.86 -16.76 7.99
C TYR A 45 -14.42 -15.72 7.03
N ILE A 46 -13.88 -15.58 5.82
CA ILE A 46 -14.35 -14.61 4.84
C ILE A 46 -15.21 -15.31 3.80
N ASN A 47 -16.30 -14.67 3.44
CA ASN A 47 -17.26 -15.22 2.49
C ASN A 47 -16.57 -15.50 1.13
N LYS A 48 -16.86 -16.67 0.52
CA LYS A 48 -16.31 -17.14 -0.77
C LYS A 48 -16.46 -16.17 -1.96
N ARG A 49 -17.08 -15.01 -1.74
CA ARG A 49 -17.28 -13.98 -2.78
C ARG A 49 -16.10 -13.03 -2.97
N LEU A 50 -15.11 -13.05 -2.06
CA LEU A 50 -13.93 -12.21 -2.19
C LEU A 50 -12.87 -12.91 -3.03
N PRO A 51 -12.25 -12.23 -4.00
CA PRO A 51 -11.18 -12.80 -4.81
C PRO A 51 -9.94 -13.14 -3.96
N GLY A 52 -9.18 -14.13 -4.40
CA GLY A 52 -7.92 -14.51 -3.75
C GLY A 52 -8.11 -15.22 -2.40
N ASP A 53 -7.27 -14.87 -1.46
CA ASP A 53 -7.33 -15.36 -0.06
C ASP A 53 -8.18 -14.48 0.86
N GLY A 54 -8.80 -13.44 0.30
CA GLY A 54 -9.68 -12.49 0.97
C GLY A 54 -8.96 -11.40 1.76
N PHE A 55 -7.66 -11.24 1.57
CA PHE A 55 -6.88 -10.11 2.08
C PHE A 55 -6.28 -9.33 0.93
N ASP A 56 -6.41 -8.01 0.96
CA ASP A 56 -5.62 -7.10 0.12
C ASP A 56 -4.19 -6.96 0.65
N GLY A 57 -3.99 -7.29 1.92
CA GLY A 57 -2.74 -7.16 2.64
C GLY A 57 -1.78 -8.35 2.47
N ILE A 58 -0.50 -8.07 2.67
CA ILE A 58 0.58 -9.04 2.78
C ILE A 58 1.11 -9.00 4.21
N SER A 59 1.23 -10.15 4.87
CA SER A 59 1.83 -10.21 6.21
C SER A 59 3.25 -9.63 6.22
N ILE A 60 3.52 -8.74 7.18
CA ILE A 60 4.85 -8.22 7.49
C ILE A 60 5.49 -8.94 8.70
N ALA A 61 4.92 -10.06 9.14
CA ALA A 61 5.47 -10.84 10.24
C ALA A 61 6.93 -11.26 10.01
N PRO A 62 7.37 -11.68 8.81
CA PRO A 62 8.78 -11.97 8.57
C PRO A 62 9.69 -10.77 8.87
N THR A 63 9.34 -9.59 8.40
CA THR A 63 10.10 -8.35 8.68
C THR A 63 10.11 -8.02 10.18
N LEU A 64 8.97 -8.11 10.86
CA LEU A 64 8.88 -7.85 12.30
C LEU A 64 9.76 -8.82 13.13
N LEU A 65 9.86 -10.07 12.70
CA LEU A 65 10.63 -11.10 13.36
C LEU A 65 12.12 -11.17 12.90
N GLY A 66 12.56 -10.22 12.06
CA GLY A 66 13.95 -10.12 11.59
C GLY A 66 14.32 -11.12 10.49
N ASN A 67 13.35 -11.68 9.79
CA ASN A 67 13.54 -12.59 8.66
C ASN A 67 13.14 -11.92 7.34
N ASP A 68 13.83 -10.85 6.98
CA ASP A 68 13.53 -10.07 5.77
C ASP A 68 13.64 -10.90 4.48
N ALA A 69 14.48 -11.95 4.47
CA ALA A 69 14.61 -12.84 3.32
C ALA A 69 13.32 -13.61 2.98
N ALA A 70 12.46 -13.83 3.96
CA ALA A 70 11.16 -14.47 3.76
C ALA A 70 10.02 -13.47 3.53
N GLN A 71 10.31 -12.16 3.59
CA GLN A 71 9.30 -11.12 3.38
C GLN A 71 8.83 -11.10 1.94
N LYS A 72 7.53 -11.28 1.74
CA LYS A 72 6.90 -11.07 0.44
C LYS A 72 6.82 -9.57 0.15
N HIS A 73 7.22 -9.20 -1.05
CA HIS A 73 7.13 -7.82 -1.52
C HIS A 73 5.97 -7.66 -2.49
N ARG A 74 5.45 -6.44 -2.57
CA ARG A 74 4.47 -6.03 -3.56
C ARG A 74 5.08 -5.02 -4.51
N ASP A 75 4.56 -4.98 -5.72
CA ASP A 75 5.06 -4.05 -6.74
C ASP A 75 4.64 -2.61 -6.44
N TYR A 76 3.49 -2.43 -5.77
CA TYR A 76 2.94 -1.12 -5.42
C TYR A 76 2.00 -1.20 -4.23
N LEU A 77 1.72 -0.04 -3.65
CA LEU A 77 0.65 0.22 -2.69
C LEU A 77 -0.39 1.12 -3.36
N TYR A 78 -1.67 0.89 -3.06
CA TYR A 78 -2.80 1.61 -3.64
C TYR A 78 -3.81 2.02 -2.56
N TRP A 79 -4.34 3.23 -2.67
CA TRP A 79 -5.37 3.77 -1.79
C TRP A 79 -6.33 4.67 -2.54
N GLU A 80 -7.59 4.66 -2.12
CA GLU A 80 -8.60 5.66 -2.47
C GLU A 80 -9.10 6.33 -1.19
N PHE A 81 -9.39 7.60 -1.25
CA PHE A 81 -9.88 8.38 -0.14
C PHE A 81 -11.01 9.31 -0.62
N HIS A 82 -12.24 8.89 -0.39
CA HIS A 82 -13.45 9.54 -0.90
C HIS A 82 -13.64 10.95 -0.34
N GLU A 83 -13.38 11.16 0.96
CA GLU A 83 -13.67 12.41 1.65
C GLU A 83 -12.92 13.62 1.08
N THR A 84 -11.76 13.39 0.50
CA THR A 84 -10.96 14.44 -0.15
C THR A 84 -10.84 14.25 -1.66
N ASP A 85 -11.52 13.24 -2.20
CA ASP A 85 -11.45 12.87 -3.62
C ASP A 85 -10.01 12.67 -4.10
N GLN A 86 -9.30 11.77 -3.42
CA GLN A 86 -7.90 11.47 -3.68
C GLN A 86 -7.68 9.98 -3.95
N ILE A 87 -6.73 9.70 -4.86
CA ILE A 87 -6.20 8.37 -5.11
C ILE A 87 -4.68 8.41 -4.92
N GLY A 88 -4.13 7.46 -4.18
CA GLY A 88 -2.70 7.34 -3.93
C GLY A 88 -2.14 6.04 -4.50
N VAL A 89 -1.02 6.13 -5.21
CA VAL A 89 -0.24 4.97 -5.63
C VAL A 89 1.21 5.17 -5.21
N ARG A 90 1.83 4.17 -4.59
CA ARG A 90 3.27 4.13 -4.35
C ARG A 90 3.89 2.93 -5.07
N MET A 91 4.84 3.18 -5.96
CA MET A 91 5.58 2.18 -6.72
C MET A 91 7.09 2.42 -6.54
N GLY A 92 7.72 1.61 -5.70
CA GLY A 92 9.12 1.82 -5.33
C GLY A 92 9.35 3.20 -4.70
N ASN A 93 10.16 4.03 -5.36
CA ASN A 93 10.47 5.40 -4.93
C ASN A 93 9.49 6.45 -5.47
N TRP A 94 8.57 6.06 -6.33
CA TRP A 94 7.60 6.95 -6.92
C TRP A 94 6.28 6.98 -6.15
N LYS A 95 5.72 8.16 -6.01
CA LYS A 95 4.38 8.36 -5.47
C LYS A 95 3.56 9.18 -6.45
N LEU A 96 2.40 8.64 -6.81
CA LEU A 96 1.37 9.34 -7.58
C LEU A 96 0.24 9.69 -6.62
N VAL A 97 -0.16 10.94 -6.62
CA VAL A 97 -1.39 11.41 -5.98
C VAL A 97 -2.29 11.96 -7.08
N VAL A 98 -3.50 11.44 -7.17
CA VAL A 98 -4.54 12.03 -8.01
C VAL A 98 -5.50 12.76 -7.10
N GLU A 99 -5.63 14.06 -7.27
CA GLU A 99 -6.55 14.90 -6.52
C GLU A 99 -7.61 15.44 -7.45
N LYS A 100 -8.87 15.09 -7.21
CA LYS A 100 -10.00 15.51 -8.07
C LYS A 100 -9.73 15.26 -9.56
N GLY A 101 -9.19 14.10 -9.87
CA GLY A 101 -8.85 13.70 -11.24
C GLY A 101 -7.53 14.26 -11.78
N GLN A 102 -6.82 15.14 -11.05
CA GLN A 102 -5.54 15.71 -11.49
C GLN A 102 -4.36 14.90 -10.92
N PRO A 103 -3.49 14.32 -11.75
CA PRO A 103 -2.36 13.54 -11.30
C PRO A 103 -1.14 14.39 -10.97
N HIS A 104 -0.49 14.11 -9.83
CA HIS A 104 0.75 14.71 -9.36
C HIS A 104 1.76 13.59 -9.03
N LEU A 105 2.96 13.64 -9.60
CA LEU A 105 3.99 12.61 -9.46
C LEU A 105 5.20 13.14 -8.68
N PHE A 106 5.66 12.35 -7.70
CA PHE A 106 6.77 12.71 -6.82
C PHE A 106 7.82 11.60 -6.77
N ASN A 107 9.09 11.98 -6.71
CA ASN A 107 10.20 11.06 -6.44
C ASN A 107 10.61 11.17 -4.97
N LEU A 108 10.23 10.21 -4.15
CA LEU A 108 10.45 10.22 -2.70
C LEU A 108 11.92 10.08 -2.26
N VAL A 109 12.85 9.80 -3.19
CA VAL A 109 14.29 9.80 -2.88
C VAL A 109 14.82 11.22 -2.80
N THR A 110 14.42 12.08 -3.71
CA THR A 110 14.90 13.45 -3.81
C THR A 110 13.94 14.47 -3.21
N ASP A 111 12.68 14.11 -3.06
CA ASP A 111 11.61 14.98 -2.60
C ASP A 111 10.66 14.21 -1.66
N LEU A 112 11.07 14.10 -0.40
CA LEU A 112 10.30 13.39 0.62
C LEU A 112 9.06 14.16 1.09
N HIS A 113 9.07 15.48 0.90
CA HIS A 113 7.98 16.39 1.29
C HIS A 113 6.91 16.55 0.21
N GLU A 114 7.17 16.05 -1.02
CA GLU A 114 6.23 16.14 -2.13
C GLU A 114 5.98 17.60 -2.56
N ASP A 115 7.04 18.41 -2.57
CA ASP A 115 6.99 19.83 -2.90
C ASP A 115 7.07 20.07 -4.42
N HIS A 116 7.60 19.11 -5.20
CA HIS A 116 7.91 19.28 -6.62
C HIS A 116 7.23 18.19 -7.45
N ASP A 117 6.15 18.58 -8.15
CA ASP A 117 5.49 17.71 -9.12
C ASP A 117 6.36 17.53 -10.37
N VAL A 118 6.72 16.29 -10.66
CA VAL A 118 7.55 15.90 -11.81
C VAL A 118 6.78 15.11 -12.87
N ALA A 119 5.46 15.15 -12.85
CA ALA A 119 4.59 14.39 -13.78
C ALA A 119 4.91 14.70 -15.25
N SER A 120 5.16 15.97 -15.58
CA SER A 120 5.46 16.40 -16.95
C SER A 120 6.80 15.87 -17.49
N SER A 121 7.78 15.63 -16.61
CA SER A 121 9.12 15.17 -16.98
C SER A 121 9.30 13.65 -16.92
N HIS A 122 8.32 12.91 -16.35
CA HIS A 122 8.38 11.45 -16.17
C HIS A 122 7.08 10.78 -16.66
N SER A 123 6.69 11.06 -17.90
CA SER A 123 5.44 10.60 -18.49
C SER A 123 5.34 9.06 -18.59
N ASP A 124 6.46 8.35 -18.71
CA ASP A 124 6.54 6.91 -18.74
C ASP A 124 6.19 6.29 -17.37
N ILE A 125 6.69 6.88 -16.28
CA ILE A 125 6.35 6.45 -14.90
C ILE A 125 4.90 6.79 -14.60
N LEU A 126 4.47 8.02 -14.92
CA LEU A 126 3.09 8.44 -14.77
C LEU A 126 2.13 7.47 -15.45
N SER A 127 2.37 7.13 -16.71
CA SER A 127 1.55 6.19 -17.48
C SER A 127 1.48 4.80 -16.85
N LYS A 128 2.59 4.30 -16.29
CA LYS A 128 2.60 3.01 -15.56
C LYS A 128 1.71 3.08 -14.31
N MET A 129 1.82 4.15 -13.55
CA MET A 129 1.06 4.31 -12.29
C MET A 129 -0.44 4.57 -12.54
N LEU A 130 -0.80 5.28 -13.60
CA LEU A 130 -2.18 5.44 -14.05
C LEU A 130 -2.82 4.10 -14.43
N LYS A 131 -2.07 3.18 -15.05
CA LYS A 131 -2.55 1.82 -15.33
C LYS A 131 -2.84 1.02 -14.07
N ILE A 132 -2.10 1.27 -12.98
CA ILE A 132 -2.40 0.67 -11.68
C ILE A 132 -3.77 1.16 -11.18
N ILE A 133 -4.03 2.46 -11.22
CA ILE A 133 -5.33 3.02 -10.84
C ILE A 133 -6.46 2.35 -11.63
N LYS A 134 -6.31 2.28 -12.95
CA LYS A 134 -7.32 1.64 -13.81
C LYS A 134 -7.58 0.17 -13.48
N LYS A 135 -6.55 -0.54 -13.03
CA LYS A 135 -6.63 -1.96 -12.67
C LYS A 135 -7.27 -2.18 -11.30
N GLU A 136 -6.91 -1.34 -10.31
CA GLU A 136 -7.27 -1.55 -8.90
C GLU A 136 -8.60 -0.87 -8.51
N HIS A 137 -8.99 0.19 -9.21
CA HIS A 137 -10.25 0.89 -8.94
C HIS A 137 -11.46 -0.05 -9.11
N THR A 138 -12.27 -0.10 -8.06
CA THR A 138 -13.57 -0.79 -8.09
C THR A 138 -14.68 0.23 -7.96
N PRO A 139 -15.53 0.44 -9.00
CA PRO A 139 -16.61 1.41 -8.93
C PRO A 139 -17.58 1.12 -7.78
N SER A 140 -17.95 2.15 -7.05
CA SER A 140 -18.91 2.10 -5.96
C SER A 140 -19.81 3.33 -6.00
N ALA A 141 -21.11 3.15 -5.77
CA ALA A 141 -22.06 4.27 -5.66
C ALA A 141 -21.89 5.05 -4.35
N ASP A 142 -21.42 4.37 -3.29
CA ASP A 142 -21.28 4.95 -1.96
C ASP A 142 -19.86 5.48 -1.69
N PHE A 143 -18.90 5.14 -2.53
CA PHE A 143 -17.50 5.53 -2.41
C PHE A 143 -16.99 6.01 -3.77
N VAL A 144 -17.26 7.28 -4.07
CA VAL A 144 -16.94 7.87 -5.38
C VAL A 144 -15.63 8.64 -5.30
N VAL A 145 -14.74 8.37 -6.23
CA VAL A 145 -13.52 9.15 -6.49
C VAL A 145 -13.45 9.55 -7.95
N THR A 146 -12.89 10.71 -8.24
CA THR A 146 -12.73 11.21 -9.61
C THR A 146 -11.48 10.59 -10.23
N LEU A 147 -11.67 9.75 -11.26
CA LEU A 147 -10.57 9.14 -11.98
C LEU A 147 -9.83 10.14 -12.86
N PRO A 148 -8.50 10.01 -13.03
CA PRO A 148 -7.74 10.83 -13.95
C PRO A 148 -8.11 10.51 -15.40
N SER A 149 -7.95 11.49 -16.28
CA SER A 149 -8.02 11.26 -17.73
C SER A 149 -6.87 10.37 -18.18
N TYR A 150 -7.16 9.34 -18.96
CA TYR A 150 -6.19 8.35 -19.46
C TYR A 150 -5.77 8.67 -20.90
#